data_6f80d254c0e5640f2cf565ec92fa7b34
#
_entry.id   6f80d254c0e5640f2cf565ec92fa7b34
#
_cell.length_a   1.000
_cell.length_b   1.000
_cell.length_c   1.000
_cell.angle_alpha   90.00
_cell.angle_beta   90.00
_cell.angle_gamma   90.00
#
_symmetry.space_group_name_H-M   'P 1'
#
loop_
_entity.id
_entity.type
_entity.pdbx_description
1 polymer ?
#
loop_
_entity_poly.entity_id
_entity_poly.type
_entity_poly.pdbx_seq_one_letter_code
_entity_poly.pdbx_strand_id
1 'polypeptide(L)'
;DIHNEHRYAINLNVRGIQPSATLRINELSNQLRAEGRDIIKLGLGQSPFPVPDRVVAALQEHAAEKDYLPVKGLKGLREAISGYINRAERMRCNWEDVLIGPGSKELLFILQLAYYGDLLIPRPSWVSYAPQARIIGRSVHWLPTHAENNWQLTADELDIICRDDPTRPRILILNYPSNPTGCTYTDDQL
;
A
#
# COMPACT_ATOMS: atom_id res chain seq x y z
N ASP A 1 34.50 19.90 2.37
CA ASP A 1 33.01 19.97 2.32
C ASP A 1 32.42 19.12 1.18
N ILE A 2 32.91 17.90 1.04
CA ILE A 2 32.47 16.92 0.02
C ILE A 2 31.01 16.47 0.27
N HIS A 3 30.47 16.61 1.50
CA HIS A 3 29.08 16.25 1.83
C HIS A 3 28.00 17.20 1.30
N ASN A 4 28.36 18.39 0.81
CA ASN A 4 27.39 19.39 0.37
C ASN A 4 27.11 19.32 -1.14
N GLU A 5 28.05 18.82 -1.94
CA GLU A 5 27.93 18.78 -3.41
C GLU A 5 26.91 17.66 -3.85
N HIS A 6 26.83 16.55 -3.13
CA HIS A 6 25.89 15.49 -3.46
C HIS A 6 24.41 15.82 -3.17
N ARG A 7 24.12 16.82 -2.36
CA ARG A 7 22.74 17.26 -2.09
C ARG A 7 22.04 17.82 -3.34
N TYR A 8 22.78 18.36 -4.29
CA TYR A 8 22.21 18.96 -5.49
C TYR A 8 21.78 17.93 -6.55
N ALA A 9 22.25 16.68 -6.46
CA ALA A 9 21.92 15.63 -7.40
C ALA A 9 20.63 14.86 -7.04
N ILE A 10 20.07 15.07 -5.82
CA ILE A 10 18.83 14.41 -5.39
C ILE A 10 17.63 15.13 -6.00
N ASN A 11 16.72 14.36 -6.62
CA ASN A 11 15.47 14.86 -7.16
C ASN A 11 14.73 15.72 -6.12
N LEU A 12 14.23 16.87 -6.55
CA LEU A 12 13.53 17.82 -5.69
C LEU A 12 12.32 17.21 -4.96
N ASN A 13 11.61 16.31 -5.61
CA ASN A 13 10.43 15.62 -5.04
C ASN A 13 10.79 14.68 -3.89
N VAL A 14 12.07 14.27 -3.79
CA VAL A 14 12.55 13.35 -2.74
C VAL A 14 13.19 14.10 -1.58
N ARG A 15 13.59 15.35 -1.81
CA ARG A 15 14.22 16.17 -0.76
C ARG A 15 13.24 16.39 0.40
N GLY A 16 13.73 16.14 1.61
CA GLY A 16 12.94 16.35 2.83
C GLY A 16 11.92 15.25 3.14
N ILE A 17 11.83 14.20 2.32
CA ILE A 17 11.05 13.01 2.71
C ILE A 17 11.73 12.39 3.93
N GLN A 18 10.96 12.30 5.01
CA GLN A 18 11.42 11.70 6.26
C GLN A 18 11.32 10.17 6.19
N PRO A 19 12.16 9.44 6.96
CA PRO A 19 11.99 8.01 7.15
C PRO A 19 10.57 7.66 7.65
N SER A 20 10.09 6.46 7.33
CA SER A 20 8.79 5.99 7.80
C SER A 20 8.69 6.09 9.32
N ALA A 21 7.63 6.75 9.83
CA ALA A 21 7.37 6.88 11.26
C ALA A 21 7.32 5.50 11.96
N THR A 22 6.77 4.49 11.30
CA THR A 22 6.70 3.11 11.81
C THR A 22 8.08 2.50 12.02
N LEU A 23 9.00 2.67 11.06
CA LEU A 23 10.38 2.18 11.19
C LEU A 23 11.12 2.93 12.30
N ARG A 24 10.99 4.25 12.37
CA ARG A 24 11.58 5.08 13.40
C ARG A 24 11.14 4.68 14.82
N ILE A 25 9.84 4.44 15.02
CA ILE A 25 9.30 3.97 16.29
C ILE A 25 9.87 2.58 16.66
N ASN A 26 9.99 1.70 15.68
CA ASN A 26 10.55 0.37 15.91
C ASN A 26 12.04 0.42 16.29
N GLU A 27 12.83 1.24 15.59
CA GLU A 27 14.26 1.47 15.91
C GLU A 27 14.42 2.07 17.30
N LEU A 28 13.66 3.11 17.65
CA LEU A 28 13.67 3.71 18.98
C LEU A 28 13.28 2.69 20.06
N SER A 29 12.28 1.87 19.82
CA SER A 29 11.86 0.82 20.74
C SER A 29 12.96 -0.22 20.97
N ASN A 30 13.71 -0.59 19.92
CA ASN A 30 14.85 -1.49 20.03
C ASN A 30 15.98 -0.88 20.86
N GLN A 31 16.31 0.39 20.60
CA GLN A 31 17.32 1.12 21.35
C GLN A 31 16.98 1.18 22.84
N LEU A 32 15.76 1.63 23.18
CA LEU A 32 15.33 1.74 24.57
C LEU A 32 15.32 0.40 25.31
N ARG A 33 15.00 -0.71 24.64
CA ARG A 33 15.13 -2.06 25.19
C ARG A 33 16.58 -2.44 25.46
N ALA A 34 17.49 -2.09 24.53
CA ALA A 34 18.93 -2.33 24.71
C ALA A 34 19.50 -1.54 25.89
N GLU A 35 18.91 -0.39 26.23
CA GLU A 35 19.22 0.44 27.40
C GLU A 35 18.59 -0.12 28.70
N GLY A 36 17.91 -1.28 28.63
CA GLY A 36 17.31 -1.94 29.80
C GLY A 36 15.91 -1.46 30.18
N ARG A 37 15.26 -0.65 29.33
CA ARG A 37 13.89 -0.20 29.58
C ARG A 37 12.87 -1.27 29.19
N ASP A 38 11.82 -1.41 30.01
CA ASP A 38 10.68 -2.26 29.68
C ASP A 38 9.79 -1.56 28.65
N ILE A 39 9.85 -2.00 27.40
CA ILE A 39 9.11 -1.41 26.27
C ILE A 39 8.20 -2.46 25.62
N ILE A 40 6.92 -2.17 25.58
CA ILE A 40 5.93 -2.91 24.79
C ILE A 40 5.91 -2.36 23.39
N LYS A 41 6.30 -3.16 22.39
CA LYS A 41 6.38 -2.74 20.99
C LYS A 41 5.01 -2.87 20.30
N LEU A 42 4.40 -1.73 19.99
CA LEU A 42 3.13 -1.65 19.24
C LEU A 42 3.27 -0.88 17.93
N GLY A 43 4.50 -0.50 17.55
CA GLY A 43 4.76 0.36 16.39
C GLY A 43 4.79 -0.35 15.03
N LEU A 44 4.92 -1.67 15.01
CA LEU A 44 4.98 -2.47 13.77
C LEU A 44 3.99 -3.64 13.88
N GLY A 45 2.98 -3.61 13.01
CA GLY A 45 2.05 -4.74 12.87
C GLY A 45 2.70 -5.86 12.06
N GLN A 46 2.97 -6.99 12.72
CA GLN A 46 3.49 -8.20 12.09
C GLN A 46 2.66 -9.39 12.59
N SER A 47 2.36 -10.32 11.68
CA SER A 47 1.68 -11.56 12.05
C SER A 47 2.49 -12.32 13.12
N PRO A 48 1.86 -12.72 14.24
CA PRO A 48 2.52 -13.55 15.26
C PRO A 48 2.59 -15.03 14.86
N PHE A 49 1.90 -15.43 13.80
CA PHE A 49 1.86 -16.82 13.35
C PHE A 49 3.05 -17.15 12.46
N PRO A 50 3.57 -18.39 12.53
CA PRO A 50 4.63 -18.84 11.62
C PRO A 50 4.11 -18.90 10.18
N VAL A 51 5.05 -18.93 9.24
CA VAL A 51 4.72 -19.21 7.84
C VAL A 51 4.16 -20.63 7.75
N PRO A 52 3.02 -20.86 7.07
CA PRO A 52 2.45 -22.21 6.91
C PRO A 52 3.44 -23.20 6.31
N ASP A 53 3.51 -24.41 6.83
CA ASP A 53 4.47 -25.45 6.40
C ASP A 53 4.41 -25.73 4.89
N ARG A 54 3.21 -25.71 4.30
CA ARG A 54 3.02 -25.88 2.85
C ARG A 54 3.73 -24.79 2.03
N VAL A 55 3.76 -23.56 2.52
CA VAL A 55 4.45 -22.45 1.86
C VAL A 55 5.95 -22.62 1.98
N VAL A 56 6.43 -23.03 3.16
CA VAL A 56 7.85 -23.33 3.40
C VAL A 56 8.31 -24.45 2.49
N ALA A 57 7.56 -25.56 2.42
CA ALA A 57 7.88 -26.72 1.58
C ALA A 57 7.92 -26.34 0.09
N ALA A 58 6.93 -25.59 -0.41
CA ALA A 58 6.91 -25.13 -1.79
C ALA A 58 8.11 -24.23 -2.14
N LEU A 59 8.49 -23.33 -1.22
CA LEU A 59 9.67 -22.49 -1.42
C LEU A 59 10.95 -23.33 -1.50
N GLN A 60 11.10 -24.33 -0.64
CA GLN A 60 12.25 -25.24 -0.66
C GLN A 60 12.30 -26.07 -1.95
N GLU A 61 11.17 -26.59 -2.41
CA GLU A 61 11.06 -27.38 -3.64
C GLU A 61 11.46 -26.58 -4.88
N HIS A 62 11.06 -25.29 -4.93
CA HIS A 62 11.27 -24.43 -6.07
C HIS A 62 12.45 -23.45 -5.93
N ALA A 63 13.24 -23.55 -4.86
CA ALA A 63 14.34 -22.62 -4.59
C ALA A 63 15.46 -22.63 -5.65
N ALA A 64 15.60 -23.72 -6.40
CA ALA A 64 16.62 -23.86 -7.46
C ALA A 64 16.15 -23.33 -8.81
N GLU A 65 14.91 -22.93 -8.97
CA GLU A 65 14.39 -22.40 -10.23
C GLU A 65 15.02 -21.05 -10.55
N LYS A 66 15.54 -20.90 -11.76
CA LYS A 66 16.36 -19.75 -12.16
C LYS A 66 15.88 -19.03 -13.41
N ASP A 67 14.86 -19.55 -14.08
CA ASP A 67 14.43 -19.02 -15.36
C ASP A 67 13.62 -17.73 -15.21
N TYR A 68 13.77 -16.82 -16.17
CA TYR A 68 12.97 -15.61 -16.21
C TYR A 68 11.49 -15.94 -16.44
N LEU A 69 10.63 -15.29 -15.67
CA LEU A 69 9.20 -15.38 -15.83
C LEU A 69 8.65 -14.33 -16.82
N PRO A 70 7.45 -14.54 -17.38
CA PRO A 70 6.75 -13.47 -18.10
C PRO A 70 6.61 -12.20 -17.27
N VAL A 71 6.63 -11.03 -17.92
CA VAL A 71 6.55 -9.71 -17.24
C VAL A 71 5.35 -9.60 -16.27
N LYS A 72 4.21 -10.17 -16.64
CA LYS A 72 3.03 -10.20 -15.77
C LYS A 72 3.12 -11.21 -14.61
N GLY A 73 4.14 -12.05 -14.58
CA GLY A 73 4.34 -13.11 -13.59
C GLY A 73 3.87 -14.50 -14.06
N LEU A 74 4.09 -15.49 -13.20
CA LEU A 74 3.80 -16.89 -13.46
C LEU A 74 2.30 -17.10 -13.78
N LYS A 75 2.00 -17.70 -14.93
CA LYS A 75 0.63 -17.91 -15.41
C LYS A 75 -0.22 -18.68 -14.39
N GLY A 76 0.26 -19.79 -13.86
CA GLY A 76 -0.46 -20.61 -12.89
C GLY A 76 -0.81 -19.83 -11.60
N LEU A 77 0.07 -18.93 -11.14
CA LEU A 77 -0.23 -18.06 -9.99
C LEU A 77 -1.31 -17.04 -10.33
N ARG A 78 -1.27 -16.44 -11.51
CA ARG A 78 -2.27 -15.47 -11.98
C ARG A 78 -3.65 -16.12 -12.13
N GLU A 79 -3.71 -17.33 -12.66
CA GLU A 79 -4.94 -18.14 -12.76
C GLU A 79 -5.50 -18.51 -11.37
N ALA A 80 -4.62 -18.89 -10.44
CA ALA A 80 -5.03 -19.20 -9.07
C ALA A 80 -5.59 -17.96 -8.33
N ILE A 81 -4.97 -16.79 -8.50
CA ILE A 81 -5.44 -15.52 -7.93
C ILE A 81 -6.80 -15.13 -8.53
N SER A 82 -6.93 -15.17 -9.86
CA SER A 82 -8.19 -14.89 -10.55
C SER A 82 -9.31 -15.81 -10.05
N GLY A 83 -9.03 -17.12 -9.93
CA GLY A 83 -9.97 -18.08 -9.39
C GLY A 83 -10.35 -17.83 -7.93
N TYR A 84 -9.41 -17.36 -7.10
CA TYR A 84 -9.68 -16.98 -5.72
C TYR A 84 -10.60 -15.75 -5.66
N ILE A 85 -10.26 -14.66 -6.37
CA ILE A 85 -11.05 -13.42 -6.41
C ILE A 85 -12.47 -13.70 -6.86
N ASN A 86 -12.65 -14.48 -7.93
CA ASN A 86 -13.98 -14.84 -8.44
C ASN A 86 -14.83 -15.61 -7.43
N ARG A 87 -14.21 -16.43 -6.57
CA ARG A 87 -14.94 -17.21 -5.56
C ARG A 87 -15.17 -16.46 -4.26
N ALA A 88 -14.13 -15.76 -3.77
CA ALA A 88 -14.15 -15.14 -2.45
C ALA A 88 -14.80 -13.74 -2.46
N GLU A 89 -14.52 -12.96 -3.50
CA GLU A 89 -14.95 -11.56 -3.58
C GLU A 89 -16.14 -11.34 -4.51
N ARG A 90 -16.67 -12.42 -5.12
CA ARG A 90 -17.77 -12.37 -6.09
C ARG A 90 -17.55 -11.38 -7.25
N MET A 91 -16.28 -11.07 -7.53
CA MET A 91 -15.86 -10.17 -8.61
C MET A 91 -15.54 -10.98 -9.87
N ARG A 92 -15.73 -10.35 -11.04
CA ARG A 92 -15.26 -10.92 -12.31
C ARG A 92 -13.83 -10.46 -12.57
N CYS A 93 -12.87 -11.34 -12.35
CA CYS A 93 -11.45 -11.12 -12.63
C CYS A 93 -10.97 -12.13 -13.66
N ASN A 94 -10.37 -11.65 -14.76
CA ASN A 94 -9.69 -12.52 -15.71
C ASN A 94 -8.22 -12.64 -15.26
N TRP A 95 -7.62 -13.81 -15.41
CA TRP A 95 -6.21 -14.03 -15.10
C TRP A 95 -5.27 -13.09 -15.92
N GLU A 96 -5.70 -12.65 -17.10
CA GLU A 96 -4.96 -11.68 -17.93
C GLU A 96 -4.86 -10.29 -17.29
N ASP A 97 -5.79 -9.96 -16.38
CA ASP A 97 -5.83 -8.69 -15.64
C ASP A 97 -4.99 -8.73 -14.36
N VAL A 98 -4.42 -9.90 -14.03
CA VAL A 98 -3.56 -10.07 -12.85
C VAL A 98 -2.10 -9.79 -13.19
N LEU A 99 -1.48 -8.91 -12.42
CA LEU A 99 -0.05 -8.60 -12.46
C LEU A 99 0.60 -9.00 -11.14
N ILE A 100 1.69 -9.76 -11.21
CA ILE A 100 2.48 -10.15 -10.04
C ILE A 100 3.68 -9.23 -9.89
N GLY A 101 3.96 -8.82 -8.65
CA GLY A 101 5.12 -8.00 -8.31
C GLY A 101 5.60 -8.29 -6.88
N PRO A 102 6.72 -7.70 -6.45
CA PRO A 102 7.31 -7.94 -5.13
C PRO A 102 6.55 -7.19 -4.01
N GLY A 103 5.23 -7.39 -3.98
CA GLY A 103 4.31 -6.80 -3.01
C GLY A 103 3.50 -5.62 -3.55
N SER A 104 2.33 -5.41 -2.94
CA SER A 104 1.37 -4.37 -3.33
C SER A 104 1.94 -2.95 -3.24
N LYS A 105 2.91 -2.71 -2.35
CA LYS A 105 3.54 -1.40 -2.19
C LYS A 105 4.23 -0.93 -3.47
N GLU A 106 4.99 -1.81 -4.12
CA GLU A 106 5.65 -1.51 -5.39
C GLU A 106 4.64 -1.39 -6.52
N LEU A 107 3.69 -2.32 -6.59
CA LEU A 107 2.65 -2.31 -7.63
C LEU A 107 1.80 -1.02 -7.58
N LEU A 108 1.46 -0.53 -6.37
CA LEU A 108 0.77 0.75 -6.19
C LEU A 108 1.61 1.94 -6.66
N PHE A 109 2.93 1.90 -6.46
CA PHE A 109 3.82 2.93 -6.97
C PHE A 109 3.88 2.92 -8.51
N ILE A 110 4.02 1.74 -9.12
CA ILE A 110 4.01 1.56 -10.58
C ILE A 110 2.66 2.00 -11.17
N LEU A 111 1.56 1.65 -10.53
CA LEU A 111 0.23 2.09 -10.95
C LEU A 111 0.13 3.61 -10.96
N GLN A 112 0.61 4.27 -9.94
CA GLN A 112 0.63 5.73 -9.88
C GLN A 112 1.55 6.35 -10.93
N LEU A 113 2.63 5.69 -11.36
CA LEU A 113 3.45 6.11 -12.49
C LEU A 113 2.72 5.98 -13.83
N ALA A 114 1.93 4.92 -13.99
CA ALA A 114 1.25 4.59 -15.24
C ALA A 114 -0.02 5.43 -15.49
N TYR A 115 -0.76 5.76 -14.43
CA TYR A 115 -2.02 6.49 -14.53
C TYR A 115 -1.84 7.97 -14.22
N TYR A 116 -2.55 8.81 -14.96
CA TYR A 116 -2.60 10.25 -14.74
C TYR A 116 -3.73 10.58 -13.74
N GLY A 117 -3.58 11.68 -12.99
CA GLY A 117 -4.61 12.23 -12.11
C GLY A 117 -4.15 12.45 -10.67
N ASP A 118 -4.98 13.14 -9.90
CA ASP A 118 -4.73 13.40 -8.48
C ASP A 118 -4.98 12.15 -7.64
N LEU A 119 -4.27 12.03 -6.52
CA LEU A 119 -4.48 10.94 -5.58
C LEU A 119 -5.43 11.36 -4.46
N LEU A 120 -6.55 10.66 -4.34
CA LEU A 120 -7.53 10.81 -3.27
C LEU A 120 -7.30 9.74 -2.21
N ILE A 121 -7.11 10.15 -0.94
CA ILE A 121 -6.81 9.23 0.17
C ILE A 121 -7.70 9.56 1.36
N PRO A 122 -8.60 8.66 1.81
CA PRO A 122 -9.31 8.78 3.08
C PRO A 122 -8.33 8.85 4.27
N ARG A 123 -8.64 9.61 5.31
CA ARG A 123 -7.84 9.78 6.53
C ARG A 123 -8.57 9.20 7.73
N PRO A 124 -7.90 8.40 8.59
CA PRO A 124 -6.49 8.00 8.54
C PRO A 124 -6.22 6.93 7.48
N SER A 125 -4.96 6.82 7.03
CA SER A 125 -4.55 5.84 6.03
C SER A 125 -3.11 5.36 6.22
N TRP A 126 -2.75 4.31 5.49
CA TRP A 126 -1.41 3.79 5.51
C TRP A 126 -0.38 4.84 5.07
N VAL A 127 0.70 4.92 5.84
CA VAL A 127 1.72 5.97 5.72
C VAL A 127 2.47 6.03 4.39
N SER A 128 2.39 4.97 3.56
CA SER A 128 3.17 4.89 2.31
C SER A 128 2.47 5.51 1.10
N TYR A 129 1.15 5.71 1.11
CA TYR A 129 0.42 6.19 -0.08
C TYR A 129 0.83 7.59 -0.50
N ALA A 130 0.79 8.55 0.40
CA ALA A 130 1.11 9.94 0.09
C ALA A 130 2.60 10.16 -0.27
N PRO A 131 3.59 9.55 0.40
CA PRO A 131 4.98 9.65 -0.03
C PRO A 131 5.22 9.13 -1.45
N GLN A 132 4.58 8.04 -1.86
CA GLN A 132 4.68 7.53 -3.22
C GLN A 132 4.21 8.57 -4.26
N ALA A 133 3.07 9.19 -4.02
CA ALA A 133 2.55 10.24 -4.89
C ALA A 133 3.50 11.46 -4.96
N ARG A 134 4.04 11.88 -3.82
CA ARG A 134 5.00 13.01 -3.75
C ARG A 134 6.28 12.76 -4.53
N ILE A 135 6.82 11.53 -4.48
CA ILE A 135 8.05 11.15 -5.21
C ILE A 135 7.89 11.42 -6.70
N ILE A 136 6.71 11.18 -7.25
CA ILE A 136 6.40 11.38 -8.68
C ILE A 136 5.79 12.76 -8.98
N GLY A 137 5.74 13.66 -7.99
CA GLY A 137 5.17 15.01 -8.17
C GLY A 137 3.65 15.05 -8.29
N ARG A 138 2.94 14.02 -7.82
CA ARG A 138 1.47 13.94 -7.89
C ARG A 138 0.82 14.70 -6.73
N SER A 139 -0.24 15.42 -7.01
CA SER A 139 -1.09 16.05 -5.99
C SER A 139 -1.81 15.00 -5.15
N VAL A 140 -1.87 15.25 -3.83
CA VAL A 140 -2.56 14.39 -2.87
C VAL A 140 -3.68 15.18 -2.23
N HIS A 141 -4.90 14.67 -2.33
CA HIS A 141 -6.09 15.21 -1.68
C HIS A 141 -6.53 14.27 -0.56
N TRP A 142 -6.47 14.79 0.65
CA TRP A 142 -6.90 14.07 1.83
C TRP A 142 -8.41 14.19 1.99
N LEU A 143 -9.10 13.05 2.06
CA LEU A 143 -10.52 12.97 2.30
C LEU A 143 -10.75 12.78 3.80
N PRO A 144 -11.38 13.74 4.50
CA PRO A 144 -11.67 13.56 5.91
C PRO A 144 -12.67 12.42 6.10
N THR A 145 -12.44 11.58 7.08
CA THR A 145 -13.40 10.60 7.59
C THR A 145 -13.48 10.71 9.10
N HIS A 146 -14.57 10.24 9.71
CA HIS A 146 -14.90 10.50 11.09
C HIS A 146 -15.20 9.20 11.87
N ALA A 147 -14.92 9.21 13.17
CA ALA A 147 -15.14 8.04 14.02
C ALA A 147 -16.63 7.66 14.10
N GLU A 148 -17.51 8.64 14.00
CA GLU A 148 -18.97 8.48 14.06
C GLU A 148 -19.51 7.61 12.93
N ASN A 149 -18.82 7.57 11.77
CA ASN A 149 -19.16 6.71 10.64
C ASN A 149 -18.11 5.60 10.42
N ASN A 150 -17.45 5.16 11.49
CA ASN A 150 -16.42 4.10 11.44
C ASN A 150 -15.24 4.40 10.50
N TRP A 151 -14.86 5.66 10.33
CA TRP A 151 -13.78 6.06 9.44
C TRP A 151 -13.98 5.62 7.98
N GLN A 152 -15.24 5.50 7.55
CA GLN A 152 -15.62 5.18 6.19
C GLN A 152 -15.78 6.46 5.37
N LEU A 153 -15.31 6.46 4.14
CA LEU A 153 -15.65 7.48 3.15
C LEU A 153 -17.03 7.16 2.59
N THR A 154 -17.91 8.15 2.54
CA THR A 154 -19.24 8.01 1.95
C THR A 154 -19.25 8.43 0.48
N ALA A 155 -20.23 7.95 -0.27
CA ALA A 155 -20.43 8.36 -1.66
C ALA A 155 -20.72 9.87 -1.77
N ASP A 156 -21.48 10.44 -0.84
CA ASP A 156 -21.80 11.89 -0.81
C ASP A 156 -20.55 12.75 -0.60
N GLU A 157 -19.66 12.33 0.33
CA GLU A 157 -18.38 13.02 0.57
C GLU A 157 -17.48 12.98 -0.67
N LEU A 158 -17.44 11.85 -1.37
CA LEU A 158 -16.69 11.72 -2.62
C LEU A 158 -17.30 12.56 -3.74
N ASP A 159 -18.63 12.58 -3.86
CA ASP A 159 -19.35 13.37 -4.86
C ASP A 159 -19.08 14.88 -4.70
N ILE A 160 -19.09 15.40 -3.47
CA ILE A 160 -18.75 16.80 -3.18
C ILE A 160 -17.38 17.18 -3.77
N ILE A 161 -16.39 16.30 -3.67
CA ILE A 161 -15.03 16.57 -4.14
C ILE A 161 -14.92 16.44 -5.67
N CYS A 162 -15.73 15.57 -6.26
CA CYS A 162 -15.69 15.30 -7.70
C CYS A 162 -16.61 16.20 -8.54
N ARG A 163 -17.61 16.82 -7.91
CA ARG A 163 -18.69 17.55 -8.56
C ARG A 163 -18.21 18.76 -9.35
N ASP A 164 -17.24 19.51 -8.82
CA ASP A 164 -16.77 20.75 -9.46
C ASP A 164 -16.03 20.50 -10.79
N ASP A 165 -15.39 19.35 -10.93
CA ASP A 165 -14.73 18.92 -12.14
C ASP A 165 -14.84 17.39 -12.30
N PRO A 166 -15.98 16.86 -12.78
CA PRO A 166 -16.21 15.42 -12.91
C PRO A 166 -15.35 14.76 -13.99
N THR A 167 -14.73 15.52 -14.86
CA THR A 167 -13.87 15.01 -15.94
C THR A 167 -12.40 14.89 -15.52
N ARG A 168 -12.02 15.49 -14.40
CA ARG A 168 -10.64 15.46 -13.89
C ARG A 168 -10.24 14.04 -13.50
N PRO A 169 -9.16 13.49 -14.07
CA PRO A 169 -8.68 12.17 -13.70
C PRO A 169 -8.25 12.11 -12.23
N ARG A 170 -8.67 11.07 -11.53
CA ARG A 170 -8.35 10.83 -10.12
C ARG A 170 -8.06 9.36 -9.88
N ILE A 171 -7.22 9.10 -8.89
CA ILE A 171 -6.98 7.76 -8.34
C ILE A 171 -7.48 7.79 -6.90
N LEU A 172 -8.51 7.02 -6.60
CA LEU A 172 -8.99 6.82 -5.23
C LEU A 172 -8.38 5.53 -4.66
N ILE A 173 -7.79 5.61 -3.47
CA ILE A 173 -7.36 4.42 -2.72
C ILE A 173 -8.39 4.14 -1.63
N LEU A 174 -9.13 3.05 -1.78
CA LEU A 174 -9.95 2.45 -0.75
C LEU A 174 -9.23 1.20 -0.23
N ASN A 175 -8.83 1.21 1.04
CA ASN A 175 -8.18 0.09 1.70
C ASN A 175 -9.08 -0.44 2.82
N TYR A 176 -9.54 -1.67 2.68
CA TYR A 176 -10.38 -2.31 3.70
C TYR A 176 -10.08 -3.83 3.81
N PRO A 177 -10.11 -4.40 5.01
CA PRO A 177 -10.10 -3.67 6.28
C PRO A 177 -9.01 -2.60 6.30
N SER A 178 -9.33 -1.39 6.81
CA SER A 178 -8.45 -0.22 6.71
C SER A 178 -7.21 -0.35 7.60
N ASN A 179 -6.08 0.06 7.09
CA ASN A 179 -4.89 0.33 7.90
C ASN A 179 -4.78 1.87 8.09
N PRO A 180 -4.91 2.43 9.33
CA PRO A 180 -4.73 1.72 10.62
C PRO A 180 -6.00 1.35 11.38
N THR A 181 -7.21 1.71 10.94
CA THR A 181 -8.41 1.65 11.78
C THR A 181 -9.01 0.26 11.95
N GLY A 182 -8.73 -0.67 11.03
CA GLY A 182 -9.34 -2.00 10.99
C GLY A 182 -10.81 -2.00 10.53
N CYS A 183 -11.39 -0.83 10.22
CA CYS A 183 -12.77 -0.71 9.76
C CYS A 183 -12.92 -1.22 8.32
N THR A 184 -14.10 -1.71 7.99
CA THR A 184 -14.45 -2.23 6.67
C THR A 184 -15.80 -1.68 6.20
N TYR A 185 -16.15 -1.95 4.96
CA TYR A 185 -17.42 -1.59 4.35
C TYR A 185 -18.34 -2.83 4.27
N THR A 186 -19.63 -2.60 4.24
CA THR A 186 -20.61 -3.62 3.80
C THR A 186 -20.75 -3.59 2.28
N ASP A 187 -21.35 -4.64 1.70
CA ASP A 187 -21.59 -4.71 0.26
C ASP A 187 -22.46 -3.55 -0.25
N ASP A 188 -23.40 -3.07 0.59
CA ASP A 188 -24.30 -1.95 0.24
C ASP A 188 -23.60 -0.57 0.33
N GLN A 189 -22.46 -0.49 0.99
CA GLN A 189 -21.67 0.74 1.14
C GLN A 189 -20.62 0.91 0.04
N LEU A 190 -20.28 -0.15 -0.68
CA LEU A 190 -19.33 -0.18 -1.80
C LEU A 190 -20.02 -0.02 -3.14
#